data_b3f5fd47e3debce4ac72d345f4f11260
#
_entry.id   b3f5fd47e3debce4ac72d345f4f11260
#
_cell.length_a   1.000
_cell.length_b   1.000
_cell.length_c   1.000
_cell.angle_alpha   90.00
_cell.angle_beta   90.00
_cell.angle_gamma   90.00
#
_symmetry.space_group_name_H-M   'P 1'
#
loop_
_entity.id
_entity.type
_entity.pdbx_description
1 polymer ?
#
loop_
_entity_poly.entity_id
_entity_poly.type
_entity_poly.pdbx_seq_one_letter_code
_entity_poly.pdbx_strand_id
1 'polypeptide(L)'
;DLEIEFGINLFSRKGNQLMLTVEGEALYKKAVYILQYCDELQADCSSTLRVRPPVHIGIPPMLSTVFFPELLEAFQAEHPEIPVVLEEYGSVRACSLVQDDTLDFALVNMEQYNIDKFNNIILADDQIVFCVSKDHPLAQKESVTTQEMSKEKLIFFNADSVQNQLLKLRFELDGCTPSIIMKSSQIYTTLQFIKSKKYGCFFYSCMTDKFSGVVGIPLATPIRVKIGVVWKKGKFISNDMQTLLN
;
A
#
# COMPACT_ATOMS: atom_id res chain seq x y z
N ASP A 1 -30.41 -1.60 28.46
CA ASP A 1 -29.68 -2.71 27.87
C ASP A 1 -29.77 -2.61 26.36
N LEU A 2 -28.66 -2.45 25.64
CA LEU A 2 -28.62 -2.12 24.21
C LEU A 2 -29.38 -3.13 23.32
N GLU A 3 -29.37 -4.43 23.69
CA GLU A 3 -30.11 -5.44 22.92
C GLU A 3 -31.63 -5.20 22.97
N ILE A 4 -32.15 -4.73 24.10
CA ILE A 4 -33.56 -4.40 24.26
C ILE A 4 -33.88 -3.12 23.48
N GLU A 5 -33.02 -2.11 23.56
CA GLU A 5 -33.24 -0.81 22.93
C GLU A 5 -33.25 -0.93 21.39
N PHE A 6 -32.32 -1.72 20.85
CA PHE A 6 -32.22 -1.92 19.39
C PHE A 6 -33.07 -3.10 18.87
N GLY A 7 -33.64 -3.90 19.75
CA GLY A 7 -34.46 -5.08 19.36
C GLY A 7 -33.70 -6.18 18.65
N ILE A 8 -32.38 -6.29 18.88
CA ILE A 8 -31.48 -7.25 18.24
C ILE A 8 -30.60 -7.95 19.27
N ASN A 9 -30.21 -9.18 18.99
CA ASN A 9 -29.22 -9.87 19.81
C ASN A 9 -27.80 -9.49 19.36
N LEU A 10 -27.01 -8.93 20.24
CA LEU A 10 -25.61 -8.52 19.98
C LEU A 10 -24.63 -9.64 20.29
N PHE A 11 -25.01 -10.54 21.17
CA PHE A 11 -24.17 -11.66 21.62
C PHE A 11 -24.87 -13.00 21.41
N SER A 12 -24.10 -14.00 21.04
CA SER A 12 -24.48 -15.40 20.97
C SER A 12 -23.59 -16.24 21.87
N ARG A 13 -24.12 -17.33 22.42
CA ARG A 13 -23.33 -18.30 23.19
C ARG A 13 -23.04 -19.50 22.31
N LYS A 14 -21.77 -19.82 22.13
CA LYS A 14 -21.33 -21.07 21.50
C LYS A 14 -20.54 -21.88 22.52
N GLY A 15 -21.24 -22.83 23.16
CA GLY A 15 -20.69 -23.55 24.34
C GLY A 15 -20.53 -22.63 25.54
N ASN A 16 -19.32 -22.51 26.05
CA ASN A 16 -18.98 -21.63 27.20
C ASN A 16 -18.38 -20.28 26.78
N GLN A 17 -18.38 -19.94 25.49
CA GLN A 17 -17.82 -18.69 24.97
C GLN A 17 -18.94 -17.75 24.52
N LEU A 18 -18.79 -16.47 24.88
CA LEU A 18 -19.62 -15.38 24.41
C LEU A 18 -19.00 -14.81 23.12
N MET A 19 -19.77 -14.77 22.04
CA MET A 19 -19.33 -14.24 20.74
C MET A 19 -20.30 -13.16 20.26
N LEU A 20 -19.81 -12.20 19.50
CA LEU A 20 -20.68 -11.25 18.83
C LEU A 20 -21.49 -11.94 17.73
N THR A 21 -22.73 -11.50 17.52
CA THR A 21 -23.53 -11.82 16.34
C THR A 21 -23.06 -10.94 15.17
N VAL A 22 -23.60 -11.16 13.98
CA VAL A 22 -23.33 -10.30 12.81
C VAL A 22 -23.81 -8.86 13.08
N GLU A 23 -24.96 -8.72 13.71
CA GLU A 23 -25.52 -7.46 14.16
C GLU A 23 -24.66 -6.83 15.29
N GLY A 24 -24.15 -7.67 16.21
CA GLY A 24 -23.23 -7.27 17.26
C GLY A 24 -21.93 -6.74 16.73
N GLU A 25 -21.32 -7.37 15.73
CA GLU A 25 -20.10 -6.87 15.07
C GLU A 25 -20.35 -5.53 14.36
N ALA A 26 -21.49 -5.39 13.68
CA ALA A 26 -21.84 -4.16 12.99
C ALA A 26 -22.05 -3.01 13.99
N LEU A 27 -22.72 -3.26 15.11
CA LEU A 27 -22.92 -2.27 16.17
C LEU A 27 -21.60 -1.93 16.87
N TYR A 28 -20.79 -2.93 17.19
CA TYR A 28 -19.49 -2.75 17.83
C TYR A 28 -18.60 -1.78 17.02
N LYS A 29 -18.49 -1.99 15.72
CA LYS A 29 -17.73 -1.10 14.84
C LYS A 29 -18.22 0.36 14.93
N LYS A 30 -19.53 0.57 14.89
CA LYS A 30 -20.11 1.92 15.01
C LYS A 30 -19.92 2.52 16.41
N ALA A 31 -20.03 1.71 17.45
CA ALA A 31 -19.84 2.15 18.82
C ALA A 31 -18.39 2.61 19.07
N VAL A 32 -17.41 1.90 18.51
CA VAL A 32 -15.99 2.32 18.57
C VAL A 32 -15.81 3.72 17.97
N TYR A 33 -16.41 3.98 16.79
CA TYR A 33 -16.34 5.31 16.17
C TYR A 33 -17.00 6.42 17.03
N ILE A 34 -18.16 6.12 17.62
CA ILE A 34 -18.85 7.09 18.49
C ILE A 34 -17.99 7.41 19.72
N LEU A 35 -17.38 6.38 20.32
CA LEU A 35 -16.51 6.58 21.47
C LEU A 35 -15.25 7.37 21.11
N GLN A 36 -14.63 7.08 19.97
CA GLN A 36 -13.50 7.87 19.47
C GLN A 36 -13.88 9.33 19.26
N TYR A 37 -15.06 9.59 18.68
CA TYR A 37 -15.55 10.97 18.52
C TYR A 37 -15.83 11.67 19.85
N CYS A 38 -16.37 10.96 20.83
CA CYS A 38 -16.54 11.49 22.18
C CYS A 38 -15.20 11.82 22.83
N ASP A 39 -14.19 10.98 22.62
CA ASP A 39 -12.84 11.20 23.14
C ASP A 39 -12.17 12.43 22.47
N GLU A 40 -12.39 12.64 21.17
CA GLU A 40 -11.94 13.86 20.46
C GLU A 40 -12.61 15.12 21.01
N LEU A 41 -13.95 15.10 21.16
CA LEU A 41 -14.69 16.22 21.76
C LEU A 41 -14.16 16.57 23.18
N GLN A 42 -13.84 15.54 23.97
CA GLN A 42 -13.27 15.75 25.29
C GLN A 42 -11.82 16.28 25.23
N ALA A 43 -11.04 15.88 24.19
CA ALA A 43 -9.69 16.38 23.97
C ALA A 43 -9.70 17.86 23.54
N ASP A 44 -10.62 18.24 22.67
CA ASP A 44 -10.80 19.64 22.22
C ASP A 44 -11.21 20.56 23.38
N CYS A 45 -11.96 20.02 24.38
CA CYS A 45 -12.39 20.77 25.54
C CYS A 45 -11.38 20.79 26.69
N SER A 46 -10.42 19.88 26.73
CA SER A 46 -9.45 19.75 27.80
C SER A 46 -8.01 19.96 27.29
N SER A 47 -7.44 21.12 27.59
CA SER A 47 -6.06 21.49 27.25
C SER A 47 -4.96 20.68 27.98
N THR A 48 -5.24 19.48 28.47
CA THR A 48 -4.32 18.70 29.28
C THR A 48 -4.05 17.32 28.72
N LEU A 49 -2.83 17.14 28.17
CA LEU A 49 -2.06 15.88 28.03
C LEU A 49 -2.87 14.57 27.82
N ARG A 50 -3.59 14.42 26.73
CA ARG A 50 -4.02 13.10 26.26
C ARG A 50 -3.11 12.64 25.14
N VAL A 51 -2.65 11.39 25.25
CA VAL A 51 -1.94 10.70 24.18
C VAL A 51 -2.92 10.52 23.02
N ARG A 52 -2.72 11.23 21.92
CA ARG A 52 -3.51 11.05 20.69
C ARG A 52 -3.28 9.65 20.16
N PRO A 53 -4.32 8.91 19.71
CA PRO A 53 -4.12 7.64 19.06
C PRO A 53 -3.34 7.85 17.75
N PRO A 54 -2.37 6.98 17.44
CA PRO A 54 -1.63 7.11 16.18
C PRO A 54 -2.52 6.83 14.98
N VAL A 55 -2.24 7.53 13.89
CA VAL A 55 -2.80 7.20 12.57
C VAL A 55 -1.96 6.09 11.94
N HIS A 56 -2.58 4.94 11.68
CA HIS A 56 -1.92 3.75 11.10
C HIS A 56 -2.00 3.77 9.57
N ILE A 57 -0.84 3.76 8.93
CA ILE A 57 -0.72 3.84 7.47
C ILE A 57 0.05 2.63 6.94
N GLY A 58 -0.59 1.89 6.02
CA GLY A 58 0.06 0.83 5.27
C GLY A 58 0.70 1.37 4.00
N ILE A 59 1.94 0.93 3.70
CA ILE A 59 2.66 1.37 2.51
C ILE A 59 3.51 0.22 1.93
N PRO A 60 3.47 -0.01 0.59
CA PRO A 60 4.37 -0.97 -0.03
C PRO A 60 5.85 -0.55 0.10
N PRO A 61 6.77 -1.50 0.34
CA PRO A 61 8.20 -1.22 0.51
C PRO A 61 8.81 -0.36 -0.61
N MET A 62 8.32 -0.51 -1.84
CA MET A 62 8.77 0.29 -2.96
C MET A 62 8.37 1.76 -2.83
N LEU A 63 7.15 2.03 -2.40
CA LEU A 63 6.64 3.39 -2.24
C LEU A 63 7.20 4.04 -0.97
N SER A 64 7.42 3.24 0.10
CA SER A 64 8.01 3.73 1.35
C SER A 64 9.42 4.28 1.13
N THR A 65 10.22 3.61 0.30
CA THR A 65 11.61 4.02 0.04
C THR A 65 11.74 5.37 -0.67
N VAL A 66 10.76 5.75 -1.50
CA VAL A 66 10.91 6.89 -2.43
C VAL A 66 10.12 8.11 -2.01
N PHE A 67 8.89 7.91 -1.57
CA PHE A 67 7.98 9.04 -1.32
C PHE A 67 7.87 9.41 0.15
N PHE A 68 8.03 8.42 1.02
CA PHE A 68 7.58 8.59 2.38
C PHE A 68 8.52 9.35 3.31
N PRO A 69 9.86 9.26 3.21
CA PRO A 69 10.74 9.99 4.11
C PRO A 69 10.51 11.49 4.06
N GLU A 70 10.49 12.07 2.86
CA GLU A 70 10.28 13.50 2.64
C GLU A 70 8.87 13.94 3.06
N LEU A 71 7.85 13.13 2.75
CA LEU A 71 6.47 13.42 3.11
C LEU A 71 6.25 13.39 4.63
N LEU A 72 6.81 12.37 5.30
CA LEU A 72 6.69 12.23 6.76
C LEU A 72 7.43 13.35 7.50
N GLU A 73 8.64 13.69 7.05
CA GLU A 73 9.40 14.79 7.64
C GLU A 73 8.64 16.12 7.51
N ALA A 74 8.09 16.42 6.33
CA ALA A 74 7.28 17.62 6.11
C ALA A 74 6.03 17.64 7.01
N PHE A 75 5.30 16.51 7.06
CA PHE A 75 4.11 16.39 7.89
C PHE A 75 4.42 16.55 9.38
N GLN A 76 5.46 15.89 9.88
CA GLN A 76 5.84 15.99 11.30
C GLN A 76 6.39 17.36 11.69
N ALA A 77 6.97 18.10 10.74
CA ALA A 77 7.41 19.48 10.99
C ALA A 77 6.22 20.43 11.20
N GLU A 78 5.10 20.22 10.50
CA GLU A 78 3.89 21.04 10.60
C GLU A 78 2.94 20.55 11.71
N HIS A 79 2.88 19.23 11.94
CA HIS A 79 1.94 18.56 12.84
C HIS A 79 2.65 17.58 13.80
N PRO A 80 3.58 18.06 14.64
CA PRO A 80 4.35 17.19 15.55
C PRO A 80 3.48 16.51 16.62
N GLU A 81 2.28 17.03 16.86
CA GLU A 81 1.32 16.49 17.81
C GLU A 81 0.53 15.29 17.30
N ILE A 82 0.56 15.01 15.99
CA ILE A 82 -0.16 13.88 15.36
C ILE A 82 0.78 12.68 15.23
N PRO A 83 0.64 11.63 16.05
CA PRO A 83 1.48 10.46 15.92
C PRO A 83 1.06 9.63 14.69
N VAL A 84 2.03 9.26 13.87
CA VAL A 84 1.83 8.42 12.68
C VAL A 84 2.64 7.14 12.83
N VAL A 85 2.00 6.00 12.60
CA VAL A 85 2.64 4.68 12.57
C VAL A 85 2.59 4.12 11.15
N LEU A 86 3.77 3.80 10.62
CA LEU A 86 3.92 3.23 9.29
C LEU A 86 4.20 1.75 9.36
N GLU A 87 3.49 1.01 8.52
CA GLU A 87 3.67 -0.42 8.40
C GLU A 87 3.83 -0.85 6.94
N GLU A 88 4.84 -1.67 6.66
CA GLU A 88 5.10 -2.12 5.30
C GLU A 88 4.29 -3.37 4.93
N TYR A 89 3.42 -3.22 3.94
CA TYR A 89 2.62 -4.29 3.34
C TYR A 89 2.57 -4.14 1.83
N GLY A 90 2.49 -5.24 1.08
CA GLY A 90 2.09 -5.16 -0.32
C GLY A 90 0.68 -4.56 -0.47
N SER A 91 0.42 -3.88 -1.59
CA SER A 91 -0.84 -3.15 -1.80
C SER A 91 -2.09 -4.03 -1.56
N VAL A 92 -2.04 -5.32 -1.94
CA VAL A 92 -3.14 -6.27 -1.73
C VAL A 92 -3.47 -6.42 -0.26
N ARG A 93 -2.44 -6.70 0.55
CA ARG A 93 -2.59 -6.88 2.00
C ARG A 93 -2.98 -5.57 2.68
N ALA A 94 -2.37 -4.45 2.31
CA ALA A 94 -2.69 -3.14 2.86
C ALA A 94 -4.17 -2.79 2.67
N CYS A 95 -4.74 -3.01 1.48
CA CYS A 95 -6.16 -2.82 1.23
C CYS A 95 -7.05 -3.72 2.09
N SER A 96 -6.66 -4.98 2.32
CA SER A 96 -7.40 -5.87 3.22
C SER A 96 -7.41 -5.33 4.65
N LEU A 97 -6.26 -4.89 5.16
CA LEU A 97 -6.13 -4.33 6.51
C LEU A 97 -6.92 -3.02 6.68
N VAL A 98 -7.02 -2.20 5.63
CA VAL A 98 -7.91 -1.02 5.62
C VAL A 98 -9.39 -1.44 5.67
N GLN A 99 -9.79 -2.51 4.97
CA GLN A 99 -11.17 -3.02 5.03
C GLN A 99 -11.53 -3.57 6.42
N ASP A 100 -10.54 -4.14 7.11
CA ASP A 100 -10.70 -4.74 8.43
C ASP A 100 -10.50 -3.72 9.57
N ASP A 101 -10.36 -2.41 9.24
CA ASP A 101 -10.12 -1.30 10.18
C ASP A 101 -8.83 -1.45 11.02
N THR A 102 -7.89 -2.29 10.59
CA THR A 102 -6.56 -2.42 11.19
C THR A 102 -5.65 -1.26 10.81
N LEU A 103 -5.79 -0.76 9.59
CA LEU A 103 -5.13 0.45 9.11
C LEU A 103 -6.17 1.54 8.85
N ASP A 104 -5.77 2.77 9.06
CA ASP A 104 -6.58 3.94 8.73
C ASP A 104 -6.53 4.27 7.25
N PHE A 105 -5.31 4.28 6.71
CA PHE A 105 -5.00 4.54 5.32
C PHE A 105 -4.04 3.50 4.75
N ALA A 106 -4.03 3.41 3.43
CA ALA A 106 -2.94 2.75 2.73
C ALA A 106 -2.54 3.55 1.49
N LEU A 107 -1.24 3.76 1.31
CA LEU A 107 -0.68 4.20 0.04
C LEU A 107 -0.48 2.97 -0.83
N VAL A 108 -1.10 2.92 -2.01
CA VAL A 108 -1.14 1.69 -2.82
C VAL A 108 -1.03 1.97 -4.31
N ASN A 109 -0.59 0.98 -5.05
CA ASN A 109 -0.87 0.90 -6.48
C ASN A 109 -2.34 0.47 -6.63
N MET A 110 -3.15 1.32 -7.25
CA MET A 110 -4.60 1.21 -7.31
C MET A 110 -5.12 0.29 -8.43
N GLU A 111 -4.23 -0.25 -9.27
CA GLU A 111 -4.63 -1.14 -10.35
C GLU A 111 -5.11 -2.49 -9.81
N GLN A 112 -6.06 -3.11 -10.51
CA GLN A 112 -6.63 -4.43 -10.19
C GLN A 112 -7.41 -4.55 -8.86
N TYR A 113 -7.74 -3.43 -8.21
CA TYR A 113 -8.64 -3.44 -7.04
C TYR A 113 -10.06 -3.07 -7.41
N ASN A 114 -11.00 -3.64 -6.66
CA ASN A 114 -12.36 -3.09 -6.61
C ASN A 114 -12.30 -1.78 -5.78
N ILE A 115 -11.79 -0.71 -6.42
CA ILE A 115 -11.60 0.60 -5.83
C ILE A 115 -12.92 1.19 -5.31
N ASP A 116 -14.07 0.67 -5.81
CA ASP A 116 -15.41 1.10 -5.39
C ASP A 116 -15.69 0.84 -3.91
N LYS A 117 -14.90 -0.03 -3.26
CA LYS A 117 -15.00 -0.27 -1.81
C LYS A 117 -14.28 0.78 -0.97
N PHE A 118 -13.47 1.62 -1.58
CA PHE A 118 -12.66 2.62 -0.92
C PHE A 118 -13.02 4.03 -1.34
N ASN A 119 -12.83 4.98 -0.44
CA ASN A 119 -12.53 6.35 -0.84
C ASN A 119 -11.07 6.42 -1.24
N ASN A 120 -10.70 7.32 -2.13
CA ASN A 120 -9.33 7.42 -2.60
C ASN A 120 -8.95 8.83 -3.06
N ILE A 121 -7.65 9.11 -3.02
CA ILE A 121 -7.02 10.28 -3.64
C ILE A 121 -5.89 9.74 -4.50
N ILE A 122 -5.90 10.08 -5.80
CA ILE A 122 -4.80 9.76 -6.72
C ILE A 122 -3.69 10.77 -6.51
N LEU A 123 -2.49 10.29 -6.23
CA LEU A 123 -1.31 11.13 -6.01
C LEU A 123 -0.42 11.22 -7.25
N ALA A 124 -0.30 10.12 -8.01
CA ALA A 124 0.56 10.07 -9.17
C ALA A 124 0.09 9.02 -10.20
N ASP A 125 0.37 9.32 -11.47
CA ASP A 125 0.35 8.35 -12.56
C ASP A 125 1.81 7.99 -12.91
N ASP A 126 2.10 6.69 -13.03
CA ASP A 126 3.43 6.18 -13.34
C ASP A 126 3.34 4.92 -14.21
N GLN A 127 4.45 4.31 -14.50
CA GLN A 127 4.53 3.06 -15.25
C GLN A 127 5.61 2.13 -14.67
N ILE A 128 5.44 0.84 -14.91
CA ILE A 128 6.45 -0.15 -14.59
C ILE A 128 7.51 -0.13 -15.69
N VAL A 129 8.78 -0.10 -15.28
CA VAL A 129 9.93 -0.18 -16.17
C VAL A 129 10.80 -1.38 -15.84
N PHE A 130 11.48 -1.92 -16.83
CA PHE A 130 12.46 -2.97 -16.67
C PHE A 130 13.80 -2.38 -16.27
N CYS A 131 14.34 -2.79 -15.14
CA CYS A 131 15.53 -2.21 -14.54
C CYS A 131 16.70 -3.19 -14.62
N VAL A 132 17.81 -2.70 -15.14
CA VAL A 132 19.08 -3.42 -15.31
C VAL A 132 20.25 -2.54 -14.94
N SER A 133 21.46 -3.12 -14.80
CA SER A 133 22.69 -2.33 -14.70
C SER A 133 22.89 -1.47 -15.96
N LYS A 134 23.48 -0.28 -15.80
CA LYS A 134 23.85 0.58 -16.95
C LYS A 134 24.78 -0.10 -17.96
N ASP A 135 25.50 -1.14 -17.55
CA ASP A 135 26.40 -1.91 -18.41
C ASP A 135 25.75 -3.19 -18.99
N HIS A 136 24.44 -3.37 -18.78
CA HIS A 136 23.69 -4.51 -19.32
C HIS A 136 23.45 -4.35 -20.83
N PRO A 137 23.48 -5.44 -21.65
CA PRO A 137 23.25 -5.33 -23.10
C PRO A 137 21.96 -4.63 -23.50
N LEU A 138 20.91 -4.75 -22.69
CA LEU A 138 19.61 -4.11 -22.94
C LEU A 138 19.56 -2.64 -22.50
N ALA A 139 20.54 -2.12 -21.75
CA ALA A 139 20.49 -0.78 -21.13
C ALA A 139 20.37 0.37 -22.14
N GLN A 140 20.78 0.16 -23.40
CA GLN A 140 20.74 1.18 -24.44
C GLN A 140 19.46 1.14 -25.30
N LYS A 141 18.53 0.24 -24.96
CA LYS A 141 17.28 0.12 -25.72
C LYS A 141 16.27 1.20 -25.29
N GLU A 142 15.54 1.72 -26.27
CA GLU A 142 14.42 2.64 -26.02
C GLU A 142 13.23 1.94 -25.34
N SER A 143 13.05 0.63 -25.64
CA SER A 143 12.04 -0.20 -25.00
C SER A 143 12.42 -1.68 -25.06
N VAL A 144 11.80 -2.51 -24.17
CA VAL A 144 12.01 -3.97 -24.16
C VAL A 144 10.69 -4.72 -24.23
N THR A 145 10.72 -5.84 -24.94
CA THR A 145 9.58 -6.76 -25.06
C THR A 145 9.64 -7.84 -23.97
N THR A 146 8.51 -8.50 -23.73
CA THR A 146 8.45 -9.67 -22.82
C THR A 146 9.31 -10.83 -23.31
N GLN A 147 9.45 -11.01 -24.64
CA GLN A 147 10.33 -12.01 -25.24
C GLN A 147 11.82 -11.74 -24.92
N GLU A 148 12.23 -10.48 -24.89
CA GLU A 148 13.60 -10.12 -24.51
C GLU A 148 13.82 -10.31 -23.02
N MET A 149 12.87 -9.84 -22.21
CA MET A 149 12.95 -9.98 -20.75
C MET A 149 12.91 -11.44 -20.30
N SER A 150 12.18 -12.33 -21.00
CA SER A 150 12.10 -13.76 -20.67
C SER A 150 13.44 -14.50 -20.81
N LYS A 151 14.38 -13.95 -21.57
CA LYS A 151 15.75 -14.51 -21.73
C LYS A 151 16.67 -14.13 -20.55
N GLU A 152 16.23 -13.17 -19.75
CA GLU A 152 16.99 -12.68 -18.60
C GLU A 152 16.59 -13.40 -17.31
N LYS A 153 17.48 -13.40 -16.34
CA LYS A 153 17.19 -13.85 -14.97
C LYS A 153 16.48 -12.73 -14.21
N LEU A 154 15.23 -12.96 -13.82
CA LEU A 154 14.36 -11.93 -13.29
C LEU A 154 14.17 -12.04 -11.78
N ILE A 155 14.14 -10.89 -11.13
CA ILE A 155 13.74 -10.73 -9.73
C ILE A 155 12.37 -10.05 -9.72
N PHE A 156 11.39 -10.73 -9.14
CA PHE A 156 10.03 -10.23 -8.99
C PHE A 156 9.78 -9.79 -7.55
N PHE A 157 8.75 -8.98 -7.33
CA PHE A 157 8.24 -8.70 -5.99
C PHE A 157 7.43 -9.88 -5.43
N ASN A 158 7.11 -9.81 -4.14
CA ASN A 158 6.29 -10.81 -3.47
C ASN A 158 4.87 -10.87 -4.07
N ALA A 159 4.14 -11.94 -3.77
CA ALA A 159 2.85 -12.24 -4.40
C ALA A 159 1.73 -11.23 -4.04
N ASP A 160 1.86 -10.55 -2.90
CA ASP A 160 0.95 -9.49 -2.43
C ASP A 160 1.20 -8.12 -3.10
N SER A 161 2.17 -8.03 -4.00
CA SER A 161 2.41 -6.85 -4.83
C SER A 161 1.53 -6.86 -6.08
N VAL A 162 0.78 -5.77 -6.29
CA VAL A 162 0.01 -5.54 -7.53
C VAL A 162 0.93 -5.53 -8.75
N GLN A 163 2.11 -4.95 -8.65
CA GLN A 163 3.10 -4.95 -9.71
C GLN A 163 3.46 -6.37 -10.16
N ASN A 164 3.62 -7.32 -9.22
CA ASN A 164 3.88 -8.72 -9.55
C ASN A 164 2.72 -9.36 -10.31
N GLN A 165 1.48 -9.02 -9.97
CA GLN A 165 0.29 -9.53 -10.64
C GLN A 165 0.19 -8.98 -12.07
N LEU A 166 0.40 -7.66 -12.25
CA LEU A 166 0.38 -7.00 -13.56
C LEU A 166 1.45 -7.55 -14.51
N LEU A 167 2.67 -7.75 -14.01
CA LEU A 167 3.76 -8.31 -14.79
C LEU A 167 3.48 -9.75 -15.22
N LYS A 168 3.00 -10.60 -14.31
CA LYS A 168 2.63 -11.97 -14.66
C LYS A 168 1.57 -12.02 -15.75
N LEU A 169 0.51 -11.21 -15.59
CA LEU A 169 -0.55 -11.10 -16.59
C LEU A 169 0.03 -10.65 -17.95
N ARG A 170 0.96 -9.69 -17.97
CA ARG A 170 1.59 -9.22 -19.21
C ARG A 170 2.39 -10.34 -19.88
N PHE A 171 3.22 -11.06 -19.13
CA PHE A 171 3.97 -12.19 -19.68
C PHE A 171 3.05 -13.28 -20.23
N GLU A 172 1.95 -13.59 -19.54
CA GLU A 172 0.96 -14.57 -19.95
C GLU A 172 0.25 -14.16 -21.25
N LEU A 173 -0.22 -12.89 -21.34
CA LEU A 173 -0.87 -12.35 -22.53
C LEU A 173 0.05 -12.37 -23.76
N ASP A 174 1.34 -12.19 -23.57
CA ASP A 174 2.33 -12.23 -24.66
C ASP A 174 2.88 -13.65 -24.93
N GLY A 175 2.33 -14.69 -24.27
CA GLY A 175 2.74 -16.09 -24.44
C GLY A 175 4.17 -16.36 -23.98
N CYS A 176 4.70 -15.57 -23.05
CA CYS A 176 6.07 -15.68 -22.55
C CYS A 176 6.10 -16.20 -21.12
N THR A 177 7.14 -16.96 -20.78
CA THR A 177 7.36 -17.42 -19.40
C THR A 177 8.57 -16.70 -18.81
N PRO A 178 8.41 -15.91 -17.72
CA PRO A 178 9.53 -15.22 -17.09
C PRO A 178 10.45 -16.20 -16.33
N SER A 179 11.77 -16.05 -16.49
CA SER A 179 12.76 -16.81 -15.72
C SER A 179 12.98 -16.19 -14.34
N ILE A 180 12.03 -16.41 -13.41
CA ILE A 180 12.06 -15.84 -12.05
C ILE A 180 13.02 -16.65 -11.18
N ILE A 181 14.11 -16.01 -10.74
CA ILE A 181 15.11 -16.64 -9.86
C ILE A 181 14.88 -16.34 -8.38
N MET A 182 14.22 -15.20 -8.10
CA MET A 182 13.98 -14.74 -6.73
C MET A 182 12.72 -13.87 -6.68
N LYS A 183 12.05 -13.91 -5.53
CA LYS A 183 11.02 -12.93 -5.16
C LYS A 183 11.48 -12.21 -3.91
N SER A 184 11.49 -10.87 -3.95
CA SER A 184 11.92 -10.05 -2.82
C SER A 184 11.24 -8.69 -2.87
N SER A 185 10.80 -8.21 -1.72
CA SER A 185 10.33 -6.83 -1.53
C SER A 185 11.45 -5.91 -1.03
N GLN A 186 12.64 -6.45 -0.79
CA GLN A 186 13.80 -5.67 -0.32
C GLN A 186 14.51 -5.00 -1.49
N ILE A 187 14.33 -3.69 -1.61
CA ILE A 187 14.90 -2.89 -2.71
C ILE A 187 16.41 -2.94 -2.71
N TYR A 188 17.05 -2.78 -1.56
CA TYR A 188 18.50 -2.80 -1.47
C TYR A 188 19.10 -4.13 -1.98
N THR A 189 18.55 -5.27 -1.56
CA THR A 189 18.94 -6.60 -2.05
C THR A 189 18.79 -6.70 -3.56
N THR A 190 17.63 -6.28 -4.09
CA THR A 190 17.36 -6.28 -5.54
C THR A 190 18.38 -5.44 -6.31
N LEU A 191 18.69 -4.24 -5.82
CA LEU A 191 19.72 -3.36 -6.41
C LEU A 191 21.11 -4.00 -6.45
N GLN A 192 21.51 -4.75 -5.40
CA GLN A 192 22.81 -5.46 -5.40
C GLN A 192 22.86 -6.55 -6.48
N PHE A 193 21.75 -7.27 -6.69
CA PHE A 193 21.67 -8.24 -7.78
C PHE A 193 21.77 -7.57 -9.17
N ILE A 194 21.07 -6.46 -9.40
CA ILE A 194 21.14 -5.73 -10.67
C ILE A 194 22.58 -5.27 -10.94
N LYS A 195 23.28 -4.74 -9.95
CA LYS A 195 24.69 -4.29 -10.08
C LYS A 195 25.63 -5.41 -10.53
N SER A 196 25.27 -6.68 -10.31
CA SER A 196 26.06 -7.83 -10.81
C SER A 196 25.96 -8.04 -12.33
N LYS A 197 25.16 -7.23 -13.05
CA LYS A 197 24.97 -7.24 -14.52
C LYS A 197 24.32 -8.49 -15.10
N LYS A 198 23.78 -9.38 -14.28
CA LYS A 198 23.22 -10.68 -14.70
C LYS A 198 21.71 -10.80 -14.47
N TYR A 199 21.10 -9.77 -13.87
CA TYR A 199 19.72 -9.84 -13.42
C TYR A 199 18.97 -8.58 -13.82
N GLY A 200 17.69 -8.76 -14.11
CA GLY A 200 16.73 -7.67 -14.27
C GLY A 200 15.65 -7.71 -13.21
N CYS A 201 15.10 -6.57 -12.91
CA CYS A 201 13.94 -6.42 -12.04
C CYS A 201 12.98 -5.37 -12.60
N PHE A 202 11.99 -5.00 -11.82
CA PHE A 202 10.99 -4.03 -12.22
C PHE A 202 10.77 -3.02 -11.11
N PHE A 203 10.83 -1.72 -11.46
CA PHE A 203 10.48 -0.63 -10.57
C PHE A 203 9.46 0.29 -11.23
N TYR A 204 8.94 1.26 -10.51
CA TYR A 204 8.22 2.39 -11.09
C TYR A 204 9.22 3.36 -11.74
N SER A 205 8.81 4.03 -12.81
CA SER A 205 9.74 4.88 -13.55
C SER A 205 10.30 6.02 -12.71
N CYS A 206 9.51 6.61 -11.83
CA CYS A 206 9.92 7.68 -10.91
C CYS A 206 11.04 7.28 -9.93
N MET A 207 11.30 5.98 -9.76
CA MET A 207 12.33 5.50 -8.84
C MET A 207 13.72 5.39 -9.49
N THR A 208 13.77 5.24 -10.80
CA THR A 208 15.01 4.87 -11.49
C THR A 208 16.11 5.90 -11.33
N ASP A 209 15.77 7.17 -11.33
CA ASP A 209 16.74 8.27 -11.16
C ASP A 209 17.34 8.34 -9.76
N LYS A 210 16.68 7.73 -8.78
CA LYS A 210 17.17 7.66 -7.40
C LYS A 210 18.22 6.54 -7.18
N PHE A 211 18.42 5.66 -8.16
CA PHE A 211 19.30 4.50 -8.04
C PHE A 211 20.52 4.59 -8.95
N SER A 212 21.65 4.99 -8.39
CA SER A 212 22.91 5.07 -9.14
C SER A 212 23.34 3.73 -9.75
N GLY A 213 23.66 3.76 -11.05
CA GLY A 213 24.14 2.60 -11.80
C GLY A 213 23.04 1.65 -12.31
N VAL A 214 21.77 2.04 -12.16
CA VAL A 214 20.59 1.34 -12.69
C VAL A 214 19.97 2.16 -13.80
N VAL A 215 19.48 1.49 -14.83
CA VAL A 215 18.72 2.09 -15.94
C VAL A 215 17.35 1.44 -15.98
N GLY A 216 16.31 2.26 -15.99
CA GLY A 216 14.92 1.84 -16.23
C GLY A 216 14.58 1.93 -17.70
N ILE A 217 14.22 0.81 -18.31
CA ILE A 217 13.88 0.72 -19.73
C ILE A 217 12.36 0.56 -19.83
N PRO A 218 11.66 1.42 -20.57
CA PRO A 218 10.23 1.29 -20.81
C PRO A 218 9.87 -0.07 -21.41
N LEU A 219 8.73 -0.62 -21.03
CA LEU A 219 8.18 -1.81 -21.67
C LEU A 219 7.58 -1.44 -23.03
N ALA A 220 7.81 -2.24 -24.07
CA ALA A 220 7.24 -2.03 -25.41
C ALA A 220 5.70 -1.95 -25.37
N THR A 221 5.07 -2.70 -24.48
CA THR A 221 3.66 -2.51 -24.10
C THR A 221 3.63 -1.97 -22.68
N PRO A 222 3.40 -0.66 -22.50
CA PRO A 222 3.47 -0.04 -21.18
C PRO A 222 2.47 -0.60 -20.19
N ILE A 223 2.90 -0.83 -18.96
CA ILE A 223 2.03 -1.14 -17.81
C ILE A 223 1.94 0.14 -16.99
N ARG A 224 0.87 0.88 -17.18
CA ARG A 224 0.58 2.10 -16.43
C ARG A 224 0.00 1.74 -15.06
N VAL A 225 0.27 2.57 -14.09
CA VAL A 225 -0.19 2.41 -12.71
C VAL A 225 -0.64 3.74 -12.13
N LYS A 226 -1.62 3.70 -11.25
CA LYS A 226 -2.03 4.84 -10.43
C LYS A 226 -1.62 4.58 -8.99
N ILE A 227 -0.89 5.52 -8.41
CA ILE A 227 -0.49 5.49 -7.01
C ILE A 227 -1.41 6.45 -6.26
N GLY A 228 -1.97 6.00 -5.16
CA GLY A 228 -2.89 6.82 -4.39
C GLY A 228 -3.07 6.33 -2.97
N VAL A 229 -3.67 7.18 -2.15
CA VAL A 229 -4.10 6.85 -0.80
C VAL A 229 -5.53 6.32 -0.87
N VAL A 230 -5.79 5.24 -0.13
CA VAL A 230 -7.12 4.65 -0.01
C VAL A 230 -7.51 4.53 1.47
N TRP A 231 -8.81 4.68 1.75
CA TRP A 231 -9.40 4.40 3.05
C TRP A 231 -10.80 3.82 2.89
N LYS A 232 -11.27 3.15 3.92
CA LYS A 232 -12.55 2.44 3.88
C LYS A 232 -13.73 3.40 3.70
N LYS A 233 -14.66 3.07 2.80
CA LYS A 233 -15.92 3.82 2.66
C LYS A 233 -16.73 3.73 3.95
N GLY A 234 -17.28 4.86 4.36
CA GLY A 234 -18.08 4.96 5.58
C GLY A 234 -17.28 4.92 6.89
N LYS A 235 -15.92 4.90 6.81
CA LYS A 235 -15.07 5.09 7.98
C LYS A 235 -15.22 6.52 8.47
N PHE A 236 -15.32 6.68 9.78
CA PHE A 236 -15.19 7.99 10.42
C PHE A 236 -13.75 8.50 10.21
N ILE A 237 -13.61 9.72 9.76
CA ILE A 237 -12.33 10.39 9.56
C ILE A 237 -12.16 11.41 10.69
N SER A 238 -11.23 11.15 11.59
CA SER A 238 -10.89 12.08 12.68
C SER A 238 -10.24 13.36 12.14
N ASN A 239 -10.15 14.40 12.96
CA ASN A 239 -9.46 15.63 12.59
C ASN A 239 -8.01 15.38 12.22
N ASP A 240 -7.29 14.52 12.97
CA ASP A 240 -5.91 14.14 12.70
C ASP A 240 -5.78 13.41 11.35
N MET A 241 -6.72 12.50 11.04
CA MET A 241 -6.79 11.82 9.75
C MET A 241 -7.11 12.78 8.60
N GLN A 242 -8.01 13.75 8.83
CA GLN A 242 -8.35 14.78 7.83
C GLN A 242 -7.15 15.68 7.54
N THR A 243 -6.39 16.06 8.56
CA THR A 243 -5.16 16.86 8.42
C THR A 243 -4.13 16.15 7.55
N LEU A 244 -4.02 14.81 7.70
CA LEU A 244 -3.08 14.02 6.90
C LEU A 244 -3.52 13.88 5.42
N LEU A 245 -4.81 14.01 5.12
CA LEU A 245 -5.33 13.95 3.75
C LEU A 245 -5.26 15.30 2.99
N ASN A 246 -5.03 16.42 3.68
CA ASN A 246 -4.94 17.76 3.12
C ASN A 246 -3.52 18.12 2.69
#